data_e0503cb3e3b0b914f3cf8f9504029cc9
#
_entry.id   e0503cb3e3b0b914f3cf8f9504029cc9
#
_cell.length_a   1.000
_cell.length_b   1.000
_cell.length_c   1.000
_cell.angle_alpha   90.00
_cell.angle_beta   90.00
_cell.angle_gamma   90.00
#
_symmetry.space_group_name_H-M   'P 1'
#
loop_
_entity.id
_entity.type
_entity.pdbx_description
1 polymer ?
#
loop_
_entity_poly.entity_id
_entity_poly.type
_entity_poly.pdbx_seq_one_letter_code
_entity_poly.pdbx_strand_id
1 'polypeptide(L)'
;MANTASNIPLPDAFIDFLEENGLDPGIYTACYSLPRYVRLKPGCDSLIAEIEANIKCELNPVVWLSNFFSLPPDIKIANSLAYKEGKIYGIDAASGAAVMALNISPGDHVLDLCAAPGAKLCMILDLLGDSGSVTGVDIARHRLAACRTMLQKYALSDRCRLFVADGTTFSLTPNRDISISKRCESILEEKVDSFQEWTSKRPWKARKCAAKAREGSSLQFALCSGDPELIFYGRHSGVVGCTREEVYRKFSISDISWCGYDKVLVDAECTHDGSIRHVQKFEYWGWQTLQRRVFEAERTDSLTNLQLKLLSNGFRLLKAGGALIYSTCSLTVSQNEEVVEKFLSENAFAELQEIDTSENWPCKNGQIPKTLRFDPLTSQTSGLFVAKFTKLPSQGK
;
A
#
# COMPACT_ATOMS: atom_id res chain seq x y z
N MET A 1 -25.74 26.36 13.61
CA MET A 1 -25.18 27.30 12.62
C MET A 1 -24.70 26.44 11.46
N ALA A 2 -25.43 26.48 10.36
CA ALA A 2 -25.08 25.75 9.15
C ALA A 2 -23.74 26.33 8.64
N ASN A 3 -22.70 25.48 8.58
CA ASN A 3 -21.48 25.80 7.88
C ASN A 3 -21.85 25.94 6.39
N THR A 4 -21.99 27.17 5.93
CA THR A 4 -21.96 27.47 4.51
C THR A 4 -20.58 27.04 4.01
N ALA A 5 -20.52 25.88 3.38
CA ALA A 5 -19.34 25.45 2.64
C ALA A 5 -19.02 26.57 1.65
N SER A 6 -17.91 27.27 1.86
CA SER A 6 -17.38 28.21 0.89
C SER A 6 -16.97 27.39 -0.31
N ASN A 7 -17.79 27.42 -1.34
CA ASN A 7 -17.44 26.88 -2.67
C ASN A 7 -16.34 27.79 -3.23
N ILE A 8 -15.09 27.56 -2.83
CA ILE A 8 -13.96 28.21 -3.48
C ILE A 8 -13.87 27.58 -4.87
N PRO A 9 -14.03 28.32 -5.96
CA PRO A 9 -13.97 27.77 -7.30
C PRO A 9 -12.60 27.11 -7.52
N LEU A 10 -12.62 25.99 -8.25
CA LEU A 10 -11.37 25.34 -8.67
C LEU A 10 -10.54 26.35 -9.49
N PRO A 11 -9.20 26.35 -9.36
CA PRO A 11 -8.34 27.21 -10.14
C PRO A 11 -8.49 26.91 -11.64
N ASP A 12 -8.44 27.94 -12.48
CA ASP A 12 -8.55 27.80 -13.95
C ASP A 12 -7.58 26.76 -14.49
N ALA A 13 -6.33 26.82 -14.07
CA ALA A 13 -5.31 25.85 -14.48
C ALA A 13 -5.66 24.39 -14.10
N PHE A 14 -6.45 24.17 -13.01
CA PHE A 14 -6.90 22.81 -12.70
C PHE A 14 -8.10 22.40 -13.55
N ILE A 15 -8.95 23.35 -13.91
CA ILE A 15 -10.04 23.13 -14.87
C ILE A 15 -9.45 22.75 -16.21
N ASP A 16 -8.45 23.52 -16.71
CA ASP A 16 -7.74 23.23 -17.97
C ASP A 16 -7.15 21.81 -17.95
N PHE A 17 -6.47 21.45 -16.86
CA PHE A 17 -5.93 20.07 -16.68
C PHE A 17 -7.03 19.00 -16.75
N LEU A 18 -8.18 19.23 -16.14
CA LEU A 18 -9.30 18.28 -16.18
C LEU A 18 -9.84 18.14 -17.59
N GLU A 19 -10.03 19.27 -18.30
CA GLU A 19 -10.51 19.29 -19.68
C GLU A 19 -9.52 18.61 -20.63
N GLU A 20 -8.22 18.88 -20.52
CA GLU A 20 -7.16 18.23 -21.30
C GLU A 20 -7.12 16.71 -21.10
N ASN A 21 -7.47 16.24 -19.91
CA ASN A 21 -7.53 14.80 -19.58
C ASN A 21 -8.94 14.20 -19.76
N GLY A 22 -9.92 14.96 -20.28
CA GLY A 22 -11.30 14.50 -20.46
C GLY A 22 -12.04 14.18 -19.16
N LEU A 23 -11.68 14.85 -18.06
CA LEU A 23 -12.24 14.63 -16.73
C LEU A 23 -13.30 15.69 -16.41
N ASP A 24 -14.44 15.24 -15.88
CA ASP A 24 -15.55 16.14 -15.50
C ASP A 24 -15.20 16.90 -14.21
N PRO A 25 -15.12 18.24 -14.21
CA PRO A 25 -14.95 19.05 -13.01
C PRO A 25 -16.06 18.82 -11.96
N GLY A 26 -17.25 18.35 -12.36
CA GLY A 26 -18.36 17.99 -11.48
C GLY A 26 -17.99 16.93 -10.44
N ILE A 27 -16.97 16.12 -10.69
CA ILE A 27 -16.41 15.15 -9.72
C ILE A 27 -16.06 15.85 -8.40
N TYR A 28 -15.50 17.05 -8.44
CA TYR A 28 -15.03 17.77 -7.25
C TYR A 28 -16.13 18.53 -6.51
N THR A 29 -17.25 18.83 -7.16
CA THR A 29 -18.42 19.41 -6.51
C THR A 29 -19.25 18.37 -5.77
N ALA A 30 -19.26 17.11 -6.24
CA ALA A 30 -19.93 16.01 -5.57
C ALA A 30 -19.23 15.54 -4.29
N CYS A 31 -18.00 15.99 -4.04
CA CYS A 31 -17.14 15.49 -2.99
C CYS A 31 -17.64 15.74 -1.56
N TYR A 32 -18.49 16.72 -1.35
CA TYR A 32 -19.11 16.98 -0.04
C TYR A 32 -20.10 15.89 0.37
N SER A 33 -20.64 15.15 -0.58
CA SER A 33 -21.58 14.04 -0.36
C SER A 33 -20.92 12.66 -0.28
N LEU A 34 -19.64 12.53 -0.69
CA LEU A 34 -18.96 11.23 -0.68
C LEU A 34 -18.83 10.67 0.74
N PRO A 35 -19.27 9.43 0.98
CA PRO A 35 -19.20 8.82 2.29
C PRO A 35 -17.75 8.59 2.73
N ARG A 36 -17.52 8.48 4.01
CA ARG A 36 -16.28 7.93 4.56
C ARG A 36 -16.40 6.42 4.63
N TYR A 37 -15.28 5.75 4.50
CA TYR A 37 -15.23 4.31 4.65
C TYR A 37 -14.36 3.91 5.83
N VAL A 38 -14.81 2.87 6.52
CA VAL A 38 -14.06 2.20 7.56
C VAL A 38 -14.05 0.70 7.29
N ARG A 39 -12.95 0.06 7.62
CA ARG A 39 -12.87 -1.39 7.67
C ARG A 39 -12.97 -1.83 9.13
N LEU A 40 -13.82 -2.80 9.39
CA LEU A 40 -13.91 -3.50 10.65
C LEU A 40 -12.76 -4.52 10.73
N LYS A 41 -12.07 -4.56 11.87
CA LYS A 41 -11.05 -5.58 12.10
C LYS A 41 -11.71 -6.96 12.17
N PRO A 42 -11.13 -8.01 11.55
CA PRO A 42 -11.65 -9.37 11.67
C PRO A 42 -11.86 -9.80 13.13
N GLY A 43 -12.99 -10.45 13.40
CA GLY A 43 -13.38 -10.88 14.75
C GLY A 43 -14.07 -9.79 15.60
N CYS A 44 -14.29 -8.60 15.07
CA CYS A 44 -15.03 -7.53 15.76
C CYS A 44 -16.51 -7.43 15.35
N ASP A 45 -17.05 -8.39 14.58
CA ASP A 45 -18.42 -8.35 14.07
C ASP A 45 -19.48 -8.25 15.17
N SER A 46 -19.27 -8.92 16.30
CA SER A 46 -20.16 -8.85 17.47
C SER A 46 -20.14 -7.49 18.19
N LEU A 47 -19.19 -6.62 17.85
CA LEU A 47 -19.01 -5.30 18.48
C LEU A 47 -19.59 -4.15 17.66
N ILE A 48 -20.29 -4.41 16.55
CA ILE A 48 -20.83 -3.37 15.66
C ILE A 48 -21.69 -2.37 16.45
N ALA A 49 -22.64 -2.83 17.22
CA ALA A 49 -23.53 -1.97 18.03
C ALA A 49 -22.75 -1.09 19.05
N GLU A 50 -21.70 -1.63 19.67
CA GLU A 50 -20.80 -0.88 20.56
C GLU A 50 -20.03 0.19 19.79
N ILE A 51 -19.52 -0.17 18.60
CA ILE A 51 -18.76 0.75 17.72
C ILE A 51 -19.66 1.89 17.28
N GLU A 52 -20.90 1.61 16.83
CA GLU A 52 -21.89 2.60 16.43
C GLU A 52 -22.22 3.57 17.56
N ALA A 53 -22.47 3.06 18.76
CA ALA A 53 -22.68 3.88 19.95
C ALA A 53 -21.48 4.79 20.24
N ASN A 54 -20.26 4.28 20.03
CA ASN A 54 -19.02 4.99 20.27
C ASN A 54 -18.76 6.10 19.26
N ILE A 55 -19.03 5.86 17.97
CA ILE A 55 -18.90 6.86 16.89
C ILE A 55 -20.13 7.75 16.77
N LYS A 56 -21.24 7.40 17.45
CA LYS A 56 -22.55 8.07 17.38
C LYS A 56 -23.12 8.11 15.96
N CYS A 57 -22.95 7.04 15.24
CA CYS A 57 -23.40 6.91 13.85
C CYS A 57 -23.60 5.44 13.50
N GLU A 58 -24.61 5.15 12.69
CA GLU A 58 -24.83 3.84 12.11
C GLU A 58 -23.76 3.49 11.07
N LEU A 59 -23.36 2.23 11.05
CA LEU A 59 -22.41 1.65 10.09
C LEU A 59 -23.19 1.02 8.94
N ASN A 60 -23.21 1.66 7.77
CA ASN A 60 -23.89 1.12 6.60
C ASN A 60 -22.98 0.12 5.87
N PRO A 61 -23.33 -1.16 5.79
CA PRO A 61 -22.49 -2.16 5.14
C PRO A 61 -22.25 -1.84 3.66
N VAL A 62 -21.01 -2.00 3.21
CA VAL A 62 -20.67 -1.94 1.79
C VAL A 62 -20.90 -3.34 1.19
N VAL A 63 -22.05 -3.55 0.55
CA VAL A 63 -22.52 -4.87 0.11
C VAL A 63 -21.57 -5.61 -0.84
N TRP A 64 -20.76 -4.88 -1.58
CA TRP A 64 -19.82 -5.42 -2.55
C TRP A 64 -18.39 -5.63 -1.98
N LEU A 65 -18.15 -5.26 -0.70
CA LEU A 65 -16.82 -5.38 -0.09
C LEU A 65 -16.93 -5.76 1.39
N SER A 66 -16.59 -6.99 1.71
CA SER A 66 -16.72 -7.56 3.06
C SER A 66 -15.94 -6.77 4.11
N ASN A 67 -16.55 -6.64 5.30
CA ASN A 67 -16.00 -5.92 6.45
C ASN A 67 -15.78 -4.41 6.22
N PHE A 68 -16.37 -3.83 5.18
CA PHE A 68 -16.37 -2.40 4.93
C PHE A 68 -17.73 -1.80 5.25
N PHE A 69 -17.68 -0.60 5.82
CA PHE A 69 -18.85 0.17 6.17
C PHE A 69 -18.68 1.62 5.72
N SER A 70 -19.77 2.23 5.26
CA SER A 70 -19.82 3.63 4.90
C SER A 70 -20.40 4.47 6.04
N LEU A 71 -19.93 5.70 6.14
CA LEU A 71 -20.30 6.70 7.13
C LEU A 71 -20.55 8.05 6.45
N PRO A 72 -21.39 8.93 7.03
CA PRO A 72 -21.50 10.31 6.58
C PRO A 72 -20.13 11.02 6.52
N PRO A 73 -19.95 11.96 5.59
CA PRO A 73 -18.66 12.62 5.33
C PRO A 73 -18.10 13.41 6.52
N ASP A 74 -18.93 13.92 7.38
CA ASP A 74 -18.61 14.75 8.55
C ASP A 74 -18.14 13.95 9.78
N ILE A 75 -18.39 12.65 9.82
CA ILE A 75 -18.04 11.79 10.96
C ILE A 75 -16.51 11.66 11.09
N LYS A 76 -15.99 12.05 12.25
CA LYS A 76 -14.56 12.00 12.59
C LYS A 76 -14.22 10.79 13.45
N ILE A 77 -13.86 9.66 12.83
CA ILE A 77 -13.55 8.41 13.54
C ILE A 77 -12.31 8.48 14.43
N ALA A 78 -11.34 9.35 14.10
CA ALA A 78 -10.03 9.40 14.80
C ALA A 78 -10.14 9.66 16.31
N ASN A 79 -11.22 10.31 16.75
CA ASN A 79 -11.46 10.61 18.17
C ASN A 79 -12.20 9.48 18.90
N SER A 80 -12.78 8.53 18.18
CA SER A 80 -13.57 7.44 18.76
C SER A 80 -12.68 6.44 19.51
N LEU A 81 -13.22 5.79 20.51
CA LEU A 81 -12.57 4.72 21.24
C LEU A 81 -12.33 3.51 20.33
N ALA A 82 -13.31 3.15 19.51
CA ALA A 82 -13.19 2.07 18.54
C ALA A 82 -11.99 2.24 17.59
N TYR A 83 -11.72 3.46 17.13
CA TYR A 83 -10.53 3.75 16.35
C TYR A 83 -9.24 3.69 17.15
N LYS A 84 -9.24 4.21 18.39
CA LYS A 84 -8.07 4.21 19.28
C LYS A 84 -7.68 2.79 19.71
N GLU A 85 -8.66 1.94 19.92
CA GLU A 85 -8.47 0.52 20.30
C GLU A 85 -8.20 -0.40 19.09
N GLY A 86 -8.22 0.14 17.89
CA GLY A 86 -7.90 -0.62 16.69
C GLY A 86 -9.01 -1.58 16.23
N LYS A 87 -10.27 -1.36 16.64
CA LYS A 87 -11.44 -2.13 16.19
C LYS A 87 -11.84 -1.79 14.76
N ILE A 88 -11.63 -0.52 14.37
CA ILE A 88 -11.88 0.00 13.01
C ILE A 88 -10.70 0.85 12.53
N TYR A 89 -10.50 0.89 11.22
CA TYR A 89 -9.56 1.84 10.59
C TYR A 89 -10.12 2.43 9.30
N GLY A 90 -9.73 3.68 9.03
CA GLY A 90 -10.14 4.38 7.83
C GLY A 90 -9.35 3.89 6.62
N ILE A 91 -10.05 3.38 5.62
CA ILE A 91 -9.54 3.04 4.31
C ILE A 91 -10.67 3.25 3.29
N ASP A 92 -10.36 3.86 2.16
CA ASP A 92 -11.34 4.02 1.08
C ASP A 92 -11.73 2.66 0.50
N ALA A 93 -13.01 2.49 0.13
CA ALA A 93 -13.50 1.20 -0.34
C ALA A 93 -12.84 0.78 -1.67
N ALA A 94 -12.59 1.72 -2.60
CA ALA A 94 -11.84 1.40 -3.82
C ALA A 94 -10.40 0.95 -3.50
N SER A 95 -9.74 1.56 -2.50
CA SER A 95 -8.43 1.08 -2.01
C SER A 95 -8.50 -0.34 -1.43
N GLY A 96 -9.61 -0.66 -0.74
CA GLY A 96 -9.87 -2.01 -0.26
C GLY A 96 -10.07 -2.99 -1.41
N ALA A 97 -10.78 -2.60 -2.46
CA ALA A 97 -10.98 -3.39 -3.67
C ALA A 97 -9.63 -3.76 -4.34
N ALA A 98 -8.70 -2.82 -4.45
CA ALA A 98 -7.36 -3.11 -4.99
C ALA A 98 -6.62 -4.18 -4.19
N VAL A 99 -6.76 -4.19 -2.86
CA VAL A 99 -6.19 -5.25 -2.01
C VAL A 99 -6.91 -6.59 -2.21
N MET A 100 -8.25 -6.58 -2.30
CA MET A 100 -9.02 -7.80 -2.57
C MET A 100 -8.67 -8.43 -3.92
N ALA A 101 -8.38 -7.61 -4.95
CA ALA A 101 -7.97 -8.08 -6.27
C ALA A 101 -6.68 -8.91 -6.26
N LEU A 102 -5.82 -8.77 -5.25
CA LEU A 102 -4.64 -9.63 -5.07
C LEU A 102 -5.00 -11.09 -4.79
N ASN A 103 -6.20 -11.37 -4.29
CA ASN A 103 -6.64 -12.71 -3.89
C ASN A 103 -5.61 -13.37 -2.95
N ILE A 104 -5.36 -12.74 -1.82
CA ILE A 104 -4.37 -13.17 -0.82
C ILE A 104 -4.85 -14.45 -0.15
N SER A 105 -3.97 -15.43 -0.05
CA SER A 105 -4.19 -16.70 0.63
C SER A 105 -3.28 -16.87 1.85
N PRO A 106 -3.70 -17.61 2.88
CA PRO A 106 -2.83 -17.98 3.97
C PRO A 106 -1.52 -18.61 3.46
N GLY A 107 -0.39 -18.17 4.01
CA GLY A 107 0.93 -18.64 3.58
C GLY A 107 1.59 -17.82 2.47
N ASP A 108 0.89 -16.88 1.83
CA ASP A 108 1.46 -16.01 0.83
C ASP A 108 2.55 -15.10 1.43
N HIS A 109 3.57 -14.82 0.65
CA HIS A 109 4.55 -13.77 0.92
C HIS A 109 4.23 -12.56 0.04
N VAL A 110 3.80 -11.48 0.67
CA VAL A 110 3.29 -10.29 -0.03
C VAL A 110 4.30 -9.16 0.03
N LEU A 111 4.50 -8.46 -1.10
CA LEU A 111 5.27 -7.23 -1.20
C LEU A 111 4.34 -6.05 -1.44
N ASP A 112 4.46 -5.01 -0.63
CA ASP A 112 3.85 -3.69 -0.84
C ASP A 112 4.98 -2.68 -1.10
N LEU A 113 5.17 -2.28 -2.37
CA LEU A 113 6.27 -1.41 -2.80
C LEU A 113 6.08 0.08 -2.49
N CYS A 114 4.84 0.49 -2.12
CA CYS A 114 4.51 1.86 -1.76
C CYS A 114 3.66 1.87 -0.48
N ALA A 115 4.18 1.22 0.57
CA ALA A 115 3.41 0.79 1.74
C ALA A 115 2.80 1.92 2.58
N ALA A 116 3.36 3.11 2.54
CA ALA A 116 2.91 4.20 3.40
C ALA A 116 1.65 4.92 2.86
N PRO A 117 0.70 5.27 3.74
CA PRO A 117 0.77 5.32 5.22
C PRO A 117 0.38 4.02 5.95
N GLY A 118 0.05 2.91 5.26
CA GLY A 118 -0.10 1.60 5.86
C GLY A 118 -1.53 1.04 5.92
N ALA A 119 -2.55 1.70 5.39
CA ALA A 119 -3.92 1.18 5.44
C ALA A 119 -4.09 -0.09 4.60
N LYS A 120 -3.57 -0.11 3.35
CA LYS A 120 -3.55 -1.30 2.50
C LYS A 120 -2.67 -2.40 3.11
N LEU A 121 -1.50 -2.04 3.64
CA LEU A 121 -0.60 -2.96 4.35
C LEU A 121 -1.29 -3.67 5.52
N CYS A 122 -2.04 -2.94 6.36
CA CYS A 122 -2.82 -3.53 7.46
C CYS A 122 -3.90 -4.48 6.93
N MET A 123 -4.60 -4.12 5.85
CA MET A 123 -5.60 -4.99 5.24
C MET A 123 -4.99 -6.27 4.67
N ILE A 124 -3.81 -6.18 4.04
CA ILE A 124 -3.06 -7.36 3.55
C ILE A 124 -2.75 -8.31 4.71
N LEU A 125 -2.28 -7.79 5.83
CA LEU A 125 -1.97 -8.60 7.02
C LEU A 125 -3.21 -9.23 7.66
N ASP A 126 -4.34 -8.52 7.70
CA ASP A 126 -5.62 -9.08 8.14
C ASP A 126 -6.07 -10.27 7.27
N LEU A 127 -5.89 -10.17 5.94
CA LEU A 127 -6.27 -11.23 5.01
C LEU A 127 -5.31 -12.43 5.04
N LEU A 128 -4.03 -12.16 5.30
CA LEU A 128 -3.00 -13.18 5.39
C LEU A 128 -3.20 -14.10 6.60
N GLY A 129 -3.75 -13.60 7.69
CA GLY A 129 -3.96 -14.35 8.92
C GLY A 129 -2.65 -14.77 9.60
N ASP A 130 -2.58 -16.04 10.02
CA ASP A 130 -1.51 -16.56 10.88
C ASP A 130 -0.36 -17.23 10.12
N SER A 131 -0.28 -17.12 8.81
CA SER A 131 0.79 -17.73 8.01
C SER A 131 1.25 -16.81 6.89
N GLY A 132 2.47 -17.01 6.38
CA GLY A 132 3.08 -16.12 5.39
C GLY A 132 3.73 -14.86 5.99
N SER A 133 4.04 -13.87 5.16
CA SER A 133 4.65 -12.61 5.62
C SER A 133 4.40 -11.45 4.67
N VAL A 134 4.50 -10.21 5.20
CA VAL A 134 4.40 -8.99 4.40
C VAL A 134 5.70 -8.19 4.49
N THR A 135 6.19 -7.77 3.33
CA THR A 135 7.30 -6.82 3.22
C THR A 135 6.73 -5.49 2.72
N GLY A 136 6.82 -4.44 3.54
CA GLY A 136 6.45 -3.09 3.15
C GLY A 136 7.69 -2.26 2.83
N VAL A 137 7.65 -1.54 1.72
CA VAL A 137 8.73 -0.66 1.24
C VAL A 137 8.16 0.73 0.99
N ASP A 138 8.88 1.75 1.40
CA ASP A 138 8.59 3.14 1.03
C ASP A 138 9.89 3.94 1.14
N ILE A 139 10.06 4.91 0.27
CA ILE A 139 11.24 5.79 0.27
C ILE A 139 11.23 6.78 1.44
N ALA A 140 10.03 7.13 1.94
CA ALA A 140 9.84 8.16 2.95
C ALA A 140 9.80 7.57 4.37
N ARG A 141 10.95 7.62 5.07
CA ARG A 141 11.09 7.13 6.45
C ARG A 141 10.00 7.64 7.40
N HIS A 142 9.63 8.92 7.33
CA HIS A 142 8.62 9.51 8.20
C HIS A 142 7.22 8.91 7.93
N ARG A 143 6.91 8.57 6.68
CA ARG A 143 5.65 7.92 6.31
C ARG A 143 5.62 6.46 6.79
N LEU A 144 6.73 5.73 6.70
CA LEU A 144 6.85 4.37 7.26
C LEU A 144 6.75 4.33 8.80
N ALA A 145 7.10 5.42 9.48
CA ALA A 145 6.86 5.53 10.92
C ALA A 145 5.35 5.50 11.24
N ALA A 146 4.50 6.05 10.37
CA ALA A 146 3.05 5.94 10.48
C ALA A 146 2.58 4.49 10.28
N CYS A 147 3.11 3.77 9.28
CA CYS A 147 2.84 2.34 9.09
C CYS A 147 3.13 1.54 10.36
N ARG A 148 4.31 1.72 10.96
CA ARG A 148 4.68 1.05 12.22
C ARG A 148 3.70 1.34 13.34
N THR A 149 3.26 2.59 13.48
CA THR A 149 2.28 2.97 14.48
C THR A 149 0.93 2.27 14.25
N MET A 150 0.49 2.18 13.01
CA MET A 150 -0.72 1.45 12.63
C MET A 150 -0.58 -0.04 12.93
N LEU A 151 0.50 -0.68 12.51
CA LEU A 151 0.77 -2.10 12.77
C LEU A 151 0.72 -2.45 14.26
N GLN A 152 1.32 -1.60 15.10
CA GLN A 152 1.29 -1.77 16.55
C GLN A 152 -0.12 -1.59 17.14
N LYS A 153 -0.83 -0.55 16.69
CA LYS A 153 -2.19 -0.25 17.13
C LYS A 153 -3.19 -1.35 16.80
N TYR A 154 -3.08 -1.93 15.61
CA TYR A 154 -3.99 -2.98 15.14
C TYR A 154 -3.51 -4.40 15.49
N ALA A 155 -2.39 -4.54 16.24
CA ALA A 155 -1.77 -5.81 16.57
C ALA A 155 -1.44 -6.69 15.35
N LEU A 156 -0.99 -6.06 14.26
CA LEU A 156 -0.66 -6.69 12.97
C LEU A 156 0.85 -6.76 12.71
N SER A 157 1.66 -6.46 13.73
CA SER A 157 3.11 -6.30 13.57
C SER A 157 3.89 -7.59 13.37
N ASP A 158 3.31 -8.73 13.76
CA ASP A 158 4.06 -9.97 13.97
C ASP A 158 4.68 -10.56 12.68
N ARG A 159 4.00 -10.43 11.54
CA ARG A 159 4.41 -11.00 10.24
C ARG A 159 4.89 -9.96 9.23
N CYS A 160 5.14 -8.75 9.70
CA CYS A 160 5.53 -7.63 8.85
C CYS A 160 7.00 -7.25 9.04
N ARG A 161 7.66 -6.87 7.95
CA ARG A 161 8.94 -6.17 7.96
C ARG A 161 8.84 -4.92 7.07
N LEU A 162 9.47 -3.82 7.51
CA LEU A 162 9.43 -2.53 6.82
C LEU A 162 10.84 -2.06 6.45
N PHE A 163 11.01 -1.69 5.18
CA PHE A 163 12.27 -1.16 4.66
C PHE A 163 12.08 0.26 4.14
N VAL A 164 12.98 1.16 4.55
CA VAL A 164 13.20 2.42 3.82
C VAL A 164 14.07 2.10 2.63
N ALA A 165 13.50 2.20 1.44
CA ALA A 165 14.22 1.93 0.20
C ALA A 165 13.51 2.56 -1.00
N ASP A 166 14.24 2.73 -2.09
CA ASP A 166 13.68 3.03 -3.40
C ASP A 166 13.00 1.77 -3.96
N GLY A 167 11.68 1.83 -4.13
CA GLY A 167 10.87 0.73 -4.67
C GLY A 167 11.27 0.34 -6.11
N THR A 168 11.88 1.25 -6.87
CA THR A 168 12.33 0.97 -8.25
C THR A 168 13.56 0.06 -8.32
N THR A 169 14.34 0.01 -7.23
CA THR A 169 15.60 -0.76 -7.16
C THR A 169 15.61 -1.80 -6.05
N PHE A 170 14.56 -1.85 -5.23
CA PHE A 170 14.43 -2.85 -4.17
C PHE A 170 14.61 -4.27 -4.72
N SER A 171 15.41 -5.10 -4.04
CA SER A 171 15.85 -6.40 -4.58
C SER A 171 15.81 -7.55 -3.57
N LEU A 172 15.28 -7.31 -2.35
CA LEU A 172 15.21 -8.35 -1.34
C LEU A 172 13.95 -9.22 -1.56
N THR A 173 14.13 -10.53 -1.45
CA THR A 173 13.04 -11.50 -1.56
C THR A 173 12.45 -11.87 -0.20
N PRO A 174 11.25 -12.50 -0.15
CA PRO A 174 10.74 -13.00 1.10
C PRO A 174 11.69 -14.06 1.67
N ASN A 175 11.89 -14.03 2.98
CA ASN A 175 12.60 -15.09 3.64
C ASN A 175 11.62 -16.26 3.84
N ARG A 176 11.56 -17.15 2.86
CA ARG A 176 10.80 -18.41 2.98
C ARG A 176 11.56 -19.27 3.96
N ASP A 177 10.92 -19.69 5.03
CA ASP A 177 11.54 -20.60 6.00
C ASP A 177 12.19 -21.76 5.28
N ILE A 178 13.51 -21.71 5.18
CA ILE A 178 14.31 -22.87 4.86
C ILE A 178 14.21 -23.77 6.08
N SER A 179 13.12 -24.52 6.10
CA SER A 179 12.77 -25.60 7.01
C SER A 179 13.26 -25.41 8.48
N ILE A 180 12.30 -25.21 9.37
CA ILE A 180 12.43 -25.40 10.83
C ILE A 180 13.19 -26.72 11.16
N SER A 181 13.12 -27.75 10.29
CA SER A 181 13.82 -29.02 10.46
C SER A 181 15.35 -28.95 10.38
N LYS A 182 15.94 -28.03 9.61
CA LYS A 182 17.40 -27.83 9.60
C LYS A 182 17.92 -26.91 10.70
N ARG A 183 17.05 -26.10 11.34
CA ARG A 183 17.44 -25.23 12.46
C ARG A 183 17.50 -25.97 13.80
N CYS A 184 16.75 -27.05 13.97
CA CYS A 184 16.80 -27.81 15.24
C CYS A 184 18.11 -28.59 15.46
N GLU A 185 18.84 -28.94 14.39
CA GLU A 185 20.09 -29.72 14.54
C GLU A 185 21.36 -28.87 14.65
N SER A 186 21.28 -27.54 14.42
CA SER A 186 22.46 -26.64 14.46
C SER A 186 22.43 -25.58 15.58
N ILE A 187 21.57 -25.75 16.60
CA ILE A 187 21.36 -24.75 17.68
C ILE A 187 22.54 -24.65 18.66
N LEU A 188 23.62 -25.37 18.46
CA LEU A 188 24.77 -25.39 19.41
C LEU A 188 25.89 -24.39 19.09
N GLU A 189 25.80 -23.61 18.01
CA GLU A 189 26.71 -22.47 17.81
C GLU A 189 25.91 -21.18 17.91
N GLU A 190 26.10 -20.42 19.01
CA GLU A 190 25.56 -19.07 19.18
C GLU A 190 26.01 -18.22 17.99
N LYS A 191 25.09 -17.95 17.06
CA LYS A 191 25.31 -16.94 16.01
C LYS A 191 25.27 -15.56 16.68
N VAL A 192 26.42 -15.05 17.05
CA VAL A 192 26.63 -13.81 17.81
C VAL A 192 26.01 -12.57 17.13
N ASP A 193 25.70 -12.62 15.82
CA ASP A 193 25.21 -11.49 15.01
C ASP A 193 23.79 -11.71 14.40
N SER A 194 22.94 -12.53 15.01
CA SER A 194 21.59 -12.74 14.50
C SER A 194 20.61 -11.66 14.99
N PHE A 195 19.59 -11.35 14.18
CA PHE A 195 18.49 -10.45 14.59
C PHE A 195 17.70 -11.06 15.76
N GLN A 196 17.70 -10.36 16.88
CA GLN A 196 16.93 -10.72 18.06
C GLN A 196 15.48 -10.27 17.92
N GLU A 197 14.57 -10.89 18.70
CA GLU A 197 13.18 -10.46 18.75
C GLU A 197 13.07 -8.94 19.00
N TRP A 198 12.24 -8.26 18.22
CA TRP A 198 11.99 -6.82 18.40
C TRP A 198 11.17 -6.58 19.65
N THR A 199 11.83 -6.29 20.77
CA THR A 199 11.14 -5.95 22.02
C THR A 199 10.97 -4.44 22.14
N SER A 200 9.74 -3.96 22.15
CA SER A 200 9.40 -2.59 22.56
C SER A 200 9.73 -2.30 24.03
N LYS A 201 10.07 -3.34 24.80
CA LYS A 201 10.35 -3.34 26.23
C LYS A 201 11.79 -2.95 26.59
N ARG A 202 12.65 -2.60 25.65
CA ARG A 202 13.98 -2.09 26.00
C ARG A 202 13.85 -0.81 26.81
N PRO A 203 14.53 -0.71 27.99
CA PRO A 203 14.52 0.51 28.80
C PRO A 203 14.92 1.72 27.97
N TRP A 204 14.33 2.88 28.23
CA TRP A 204 14.58 4.12 27.49
C TRP A 204 16.09 4.45 27.34
N LYS A 205 16.91 4.18 28.39
CA LYS A 205 18.36 4.34 28.32
C LYS A 205 19.01 3.44 27.26
N ALA A 206 18.60 2.17 27.15
CA ALA A 206 19.13 1.24 26.16
C ALA A 206 18.69 1.63 24.72
N ARG A 207 17.47 2.18 24.56
CA ARG A 207 16.99 2.75 23.28
C ARG A 207 17.81 3.97 22.86
N LYS A 208 18.13 4.86 23.81
CA LYS A 208 18.93 6.07 23.58
C LYS A 208 20.40 5.73 23.23
N CYS A 209 20.99 4.75 23.90
CA CYS A 209 22.33 4.28 23.59
C CYS A 209 22.41 3.60 22.23
N ALA A 210 21.42 2.77 21.87
CA ALA A 210 21.35 2.12 20.57
C ALA A 210 21.08 3.14 19.43
N ALA A 211 20.28 4.18 19.67
CA ALA A 211 20.07 5.26 18.72
C ALA A 211 21.37 6.07 18.52
N LYS A 212 22.08 6.39 19.61
CA LYS A 212 23.34 7.14 19.55
C LYS A 212 24.50 6.36 18.91
N ALA A 213 24.54 5.03 19.12
CA ALA A 213 25.48 4.14 18.44
C ALA A 213 25.18 4.03 16.93
N ARG A 214 23.89 4.11 16.55
CA ARG A 214 23.47 4.16 15.15
C ARG A 214 23.77 5.49 14.49
N GLU A 215 23.60 6.62 15.19
CA GLU A 215 23.98 7.95 14.68
C GLU A 215 25.49 8.05 14.40
N GLY A 216 26.32 7.44 15.23
CA GLY A 216 27.77 7.38 15.02
C GLY A 216 28.24 6.49 13.86
N SER A 217 27.48 5.43 13.55
CA SER A 217 27.79 4.49 12.45
C SER A 217 27.05 4.80 11.15
N SER A 218 25.86 5.42 11.21
CA SER A 218 25.03 5.69 10.03
C SER A 218 25.44 6.95 9.25
N LEU A 219 26.09 7.93 9.89
CA LEU A 219 26.54 9.14 9.20
C LEU A 219 27.69 8.91 8.21
N GLN A 220 28.43 7.83 8.34
CA GLN A 220 29.48 7.47 7.37
C GLN A 220 29.06 6.43 6.33
N PHE A 221 28.01 5.62 6.60
CA PHE A 221 27.55 4.56 5.69
C PHE A 221 26.31 4.94 4.86
N ALA A 222 25.46 5.87 5.34
CA ALA A 222 24.21 6.24 4.67
C ALA A 222 24.39 7.19 3.47
N LEU A 223 25.58 7.69 3.21
CA LEU A 223 25.87 8.62 2.10
C LEU A 223 26.40 7.91 0.83
N CYS A 224 26.65 6.60 0.85
CA CYS A 224 27.31 5.90 -0.27
C CYS A 224 26.61 4.64 -0.78
N SER A 225 25.54 4.13 -0.17
CA SER A 225 24.85 2.95 -0.70
C SER A 225 23.33 3.13 -0.65
N GLY A 226 22.68 3.05 -1.80
CA GLY A 226 21.23 2.97 -1.95
C GLY A 226 20.64 1.64 -1.43
N ASP A 227 21.28 1.04 -0.43
CA ASP A 227 20.86 -0.24 0.15
C ASP A 227 19.61 -0.04 1.04
N PRO A 228 18.66 -0.99 1.00
CA PRO A 228 17.47 -0.97 1.83
C PRO A 228 17.80 -0.89 3.32
N GLU A 229 17.09 -0.04 4.08
CA GLU A 229 17.25 0.04 5.53
C GLU A 229 16.06 -0.60 6.23
N LEU A 230 16.28 -1.69 6.98
CA LEU A 230 15.27 -2.34 7.81
C LEU A 230 14.98 -1.48 9.06
N ILE A 231 13.76 -0.96 9.14
CA ILE A 231 13.34 -0.08 10.27
C ILE A 231 12.39 -0.74 11.25
N PHE A 232 11.79 -1.86 10.86
CA PHE A 232 10.85 -2.61 11.69
C PHE A 232 10.74 -4.05 11.21
N TYR A 233 10.55 -4.99 12.13
CA TYR A 233 10.22 -6.38 11.84
C TYR A 233 9.50 -7.03 13.02
N GLY A 234 8.55 -7.91 12.73
CA GLY A 234 7.85 -8.73 13.70
C GLY A 234 8.51 -10.09 13.91
N ARG A 235 8.02 -10.83 14.87
CA ARG A 235 8.60 -12.13 15.28
C ARG A 235 8.58 -13.16 14.15
N HIS A 236 7.47 -13.27 13.42
CA HIS A 236 7.28 -14.21 12.31
C HIS A 236 7.45 -13.57 10.92
N SER A 237 8.17 -12.46 10.83
CA SER A 237 8.44 -11.76 9.57
C SER A 237 9.54 -12.41 8.71
N GLY A 238 10.16 -13.49 9.20
CA GLY A 238 11.31 -14.13 8.57
C GLY A 238 12.66 -13.42 8.83
N VAL A 239 12.71 -12.48 9.79
CA VAL A 239 13.95 -11.74 10.13
C VAL A 239 14.59 -12.29 11.41
N VAL A 240 13.78 -12.63 12.42
CA VAL A 240 14.29 -13.11 13.72
C VAL A 240 15.07 -14.40 13.54
N GLY A 241 16.27 -14.45 14.15
CA GLY A 241 17.19 -15.58 14.08
C GLY A 241 18.02 -15.64 12.79
N CYS A 242 17.84 -14.70 11.84
CA CYS A 242 18.68 -14.59 10.66
C CYS A 242 19.87 -13.66 10.92
N THR A 243 20.97 -13.90 10.23
CA THR A 243 22.11 -12.98 10.17
C THR A 243 21.78 -11.79 9.25
N ARG A 244 22.62 -10.74 9.31
CA ARG A 244 22.47 -9.59 8.44
C ARG A 244 22.59 -9.99 6.96
N GLU A 245 23.57 -10.85 6.62
CA GLU A 245 23.80 -11.33 5.26
C GLU A 245 22.57 -12.10 4.73
N GLU A 246 21.93 -12.91 5.57
CA GLU A 246 20.71 -13.65 5.19
C GLU A 246 19.54 -12.71 4.90
N VAL A 247 19.32 -11.69 5.75
CA VAL A 247 18.20 -10.72 5.57
C VAL A 247 18.41 -9.84 4.35
N TYR A 248 19.66 -9.45 4.05
CA TYR A 248 20.01 -8.56 2.93
C TYR A 248 20.53 -9.31 1.70
N ARG A 249 20.34 -10.61 1.65
CA ARG A 249 20.75 -11.42 0.49
C ARG A 249 20.02 -10.94 -0.76
N LYS A 250 20.81 -10.50 -1.76
CA LYS A 250 20.33 -10.21 -3.10
C LYS A 250 20.37 -11.51 -3.92
N PHE A 251 19.26 -11.85 -4.56
CA PHE A 251 19.17 -13.03 -5.39
C PHE A 251 19.39 -12.68 -6.86
N SER A 252 19.90 -13.65 -7.63
CA SER A 252 19.99 -13.53 -9.08
C SER A 252 18.59 -13.59 -9.72
N ILE A 253 18.49 -13.18 -10.98
CA ILE A 253 17.20 -13.22 -11.73
C ILE A 253 16.67 -14.64 -11.84
N SER A 254 17.55 -15.66 -11.95
CA SER A 254 17.17 -17.07 -11.98
C SER A 254 16.53 -17.54 -10.67
N ASP A 255 16.97 -17.02 -9.54
CA ASP A 255 16.47 -17.44 -8.23
C ASP A 255 15.10 -16.85 -7.93
N ILE A 256 14.77 -15.65 -8.46
CA ILE A 256 13.51 -14.96 -8.22
C ILE A 256 12.31 -15.75 -8.76
N SER A 257 12.46 -16.55 -9.81
CA SER A 257 11.38 -17.38 -10.35
C SER A 257 10.81 -18.35 -9.30
N TRP A 258 11.61 -18.80 -8.35
CA TRP A 258 11.24 -19.74 -7.29
C TRP A 258 11.07 -19.09 -5.93
N CYS A 259 11.87 -18.05 -5.65
CA CYS A 259 11.97 -17.41 -4.34
C CYS A 259 11.29 -16.04 -4.28
N GLY A 260 10.63 -15.60 -5.35
CA GLY A 260 9.92 -14.32 -5.43
C GLY A 260 8.68 -14.25 -4.55
N TYR A 261 8.05 -13.09 -4.50
CA TYR A 261 6.80 -12.87 -3.79
C TYR A 261 5.62 -13.56 -4.49
N ASP A 262 4.67 -14.07 -3.70
CA ASP A 262 3.44 -14.66 -4.20
C ASP A 262 2.49 -13.59 -4.74
N LYS A 263 2.45 -12.46 -4.03
CA LYS A 263 1.62 -11.30 -4.34
C LYS A 263 2.44 -10.02 -4.25
N VAL A 264 2.18 -9.09 -5.16
CA VAL A 264 2.83 -7.77 -5.15
C VAL A 264 1.77 -6.69 -5.32
N LEU A 265 1.80 -5.67 -4.45
CA LEU A 265 1.03 -4.45 -4.59
C LEU A 265 1.95 -3.30 -5.00
N VAL A 266 1.59 -2.63 -6.07
CA VAL A 266 2.21 -1.39 -6.55
C VAL A 266 1.13 -0.30 -6.57
N ASP A 267 0.83 0.26 -5.39
CA ASP A 267 -0.05 1.42 -5.26
C ASP A 267 0.80 2.67 -5.44
N ALA A 268 1.05 3.01 -6.71
CA ALA A 268 2.10 3.92 -7.11
C ALA A 268 1.81 5.39 -6.75
N GLU A 269 2.86 6.15 -6.46
CA GLU A 269 2.74 7.61 -6.36
C GLU A 269 2.18 8.19 -7.66
N CYS A 270 1.25 9.13 -7.53
CA CYS A 270 0.53 9.73 -8.64
C CYS A 270 0.16 11.19 -8.34
N THR A 271 -0.56 11.84 -9.22
CA THR A 271 -1.06 13.23 -9.04
C THR A 271 -2.12 13.35 -7.96
N HIS A 272 -2.75 12.24 -7.54
CA HIS A 272 -3.84 12.17 -6.56
C HIS A 272 -5.10 12.95 -6.94
N ASP A 273 -5.30 13.25 -8.21
CA ASP A 273 -6.46 13.97 -8.74
C ASP A 273 -7.78 13.24 -8.47
N GLY A 274 -7.81 11.92 -8.52
CA GLY A 274 -8.99 11.11 -8.14
C GLY A 274 -9.24 11.00 -6.63
N SER A 275 -8.28 11.41 -5.80
CA SER A 275 -8.48 11.44 -4.34
C SER A 275 -9.19 12.74 -3.92
N ILE A 276 -10.49 12.82 -4.16
CA ILE A 276 -11.31 14.02 -4.02
C ILE A 276 -11.10 14.72 -2.68
N ARG A 277 -11.11 13.97 -1.57
CA ARG A 277 -10.87 14.53 -0.23
C ARG A 277 -9.46 15.07 -0.03
N HIS A 278 -8.49 14.61 -0.82
CA HIS A 278 -7.14 15.14 -0.79
C HIS A 278 -7.10 16.48 -1.52
N VAL A 279 -7.78 16.58 -2.65
CA VAL A 279 -7.91 17.84 -3.41
C VAL A 279 -8.58 18.93 -2.56
N GLN A 280 -9.64 18.60 -1.80
CA GLN A 280 -10.27 19.56 -0.89
C GLN A 280 -9.32 20.18 0.14
N LYS A 281 -8.28 19.46 0.57
CA LYS A 281 -7.32 20.04 1.50
C LYS A 281 -6.51 21.19 0.91
N PHE A 282 -6.39 21.24 -0.42
CA PHE A 282 -5.71 22.34 -1.08
C PHE A 282 -6.51 23.66 -1.00
N GLU A 283 -7.81 23.62 -0.77
CA GLU A 283 -8.60 24.80 -0.41
C GLU A 283 -8.02 25.49 0.83
N TYR A 284 -7.56 24.70 1.81
CA TYR A 284 -6.96 25.20 3.06
C TYR A 284 -5.44 25.42 2.95
N TRP A 285 -4.73 24.64 2.15
CA TRP A 285 -3.27 24.70 2.03
C TRP A 285 -2.79 25.65 0.92
N GLY A 286 -3.71 26.16 0.12
CA GLY A 286 -3.45 26.99 -1.05
C GLY A 286 -3.28 26.17 -2.34
N TRP A 287 -3.96 26.62 -3.36
CA TRP A 287 -3.99 26.01 -4.69
C TRP A 287 -2.62 25.95 -5.38
N GLN A 288 -1.67 26.82 -5.01
CA GLN A 288 -0.29 26.77 -5.52
C GLN A 288 0.39 25.40 -5.25
N THR A 289 0.02 24.73 -4.16
CA THR A 289 0.54 23.39 -3.85
C THR A 289 -0.06 22.35 -4.79
N LEU A 290 -1.32 22.49 -5.20
CA LEU A 290 -1.96 21.66 -6.21
C LEU A 290 -1.27 21.87 -7.57
N GLN A 291 -1.05 23.13 -7.98
CA GLN A 291 -0.36 23.44 -9.22
C GLN A 291 0.98 22.72 -9.35
N ARG A 292 1.83 22.79 -8.32
CA ARG A 292 3.13 22.12 -8.32
C ARG A 292 3.01 20.58 -8.44
N ARG A 293 1.93 20.00 -7.94
CA ARG A 293 1.75 18.54 -7.95
C ARG A 293 1.14 18.00 -9.23
N VAL A 294 0.35 18.79 -9.91
CA VAL A 294 -0.47 18.32 -11.05
C VAL A 294 -0.01 18.93 -12.37
N PHE A 295 0.52 20.16 -12.38
CA PHE A 295 0.74 20.93 -13.62
C PHE A 295 2.20 21.09 -14.04
N GLU A 296 3.18 20.73 -13.23
CA GLU A 296 4.56 20.72 -13.70
C GLU A 296 4.73 19.53 -14.65
N ALA A 297 4.81 19.81 -15.97
CA ALA A 297 4.94 18.78 -17.01
C ALA A 297 6.15 17.87 -16.74
N GLU A 298 7.30 18.42 -16.32
CA GLU A 298 8.47 17.64 -15.90
C GLU A 298 8.15 16.65 -14.77
N ARG A 299 7.25 17.02 -13.87
CA ARG A 299 6.82 16.14 -12.78
C ARG A 299 5.89 15.05 -13.29
N THR A 300 4.95 15.35 -14.18
CA THR A 300 4.02 14.36 -14.74
C THR A 300 4.78 13.32 -15.54
N ASP A 301 5.73 13.73 -16.38
CA ASP A 301 6.61 12.82 -17.11
C ASP A 301 7.50 12.00 -16.18
N SER A 302 7.99 12.61 -15.10
CA SER A 302 8.78 11.90 -14.10
C SER A 302 7.93 10.88 -13.32
N LEU A 303 6.65 11.16 -13.06
CA LEU A 303 5.72 10.25 -12.38
C LEU A 303 5.41 9.03 -13.24
N THR A 304 5.10 9.18 -14.52
CA THR A 304 4.81 8.04 -15.41
C THR A 304 6.03 7.12 -15.55
N ASN A 305 7.23 7.70 -15.65
CA ASN A 305 8.47 6.93 -15.63
C ASN A 305 8.72 6.23 -14.27
N LEU A 306 8.43 6.89 -13.16
CA LEU A 306 8.51 6.28 -11.82
C LEU A 306 7.53 5.11 -11.69
N GLN A 307 6.28 5.30 -12.12
CA GLN A 307 5.24 4.29 -12.09
C GLN A 307 5.62 3.05 -12.90
N LEU A 308 6.13 3.24 -14.11
CA LEU A 308 6.62 2.16 -14.95
C LEU A 308 7.78 1.41 -14.30
N LYS A 309 8.75 2.11 -13.70
CA LYS A 309 9.88 1.49 -12.99
C LYS A 309 9.42 0.71 -11.75
N LEU A 310 8.47 1.25 -10.98
CA LEU A 310 7.89 0.55 -9.83
C LEU A 310 7.15 -0.71 -10.25
N LEU A 311 6.31 -0.62 -11.30
CA LEU A 311 5.59 -1.76 -11.86
C LEU A 311 6.55 -2.83 -12.37
N SER A 312 7.56 -2.44 -13.16
CA SER A 312 8.57 -3.34 -13.70
C SER A 312 9.38 -4.02 -12.59
N ASN A 313 9.77 -3.28 -11.53
CA ASN A 313 10.48 -3.88 -10.41
C ASN A 313 9.60 -4.80 -9.57
N GLY A 314 8.33 -4.41 -9.32
CA GLY A 314 7.36 -5.28 -8.65
C GLY A 314 7.16 -6.59 -9.41
N PHE A 315 7.02 -6.50 -10.72
CA PHE A 315 6.90 -7.67 -11.59
C PHE A 315 8.17 -8.52 -11.61
N ARG A 316 9.35 -7.91 -11.62
CA ARG A 316 10.62 -8.63 -11.50
C ARG A 316 10.67 -9.47 -10.23
N LEU A 317 10.22 -8.93 -9.10
CA LEU A 317 10.24 -9.59 -7.80
C LEU A 317 9.08 -10.59 -7.60
N LEU A 318 8.09 -10.60 -8.48
CA LEU A 318 6.99 -11.56 -8.47
C LEU A 318 7.48 -12.93 -8.91
N LYS A 319 7.06 -14.01 -8.24
CA LYS A 319 7.31 -15.39 -8.71
C LYS A 319 6.46 -15.72 -9.93
N ALA A 320 6.84 -16.74 -10.69
CA ALA A 320 6.00 -17.29 -11.75
C ALA A 320 4.67 -17.79 -11.16
N GLY A 321 3.56 -17.51 -11.85
CA GLY A 321 2.19 -17.78 -11.38
C GLY A 321 1.70 -16.87 -10.25
N GLY A 322 2.50 -15.93 -9.78
CA GLY A 322 2.09 -14.94 -8.78
C GLY A 322 1.16 -13.86 -9.36
N ALA A 323 0.53 -13.09 -8.49
CA ALA A 323 -0.35 -11.97 -8.88
C ALA A 323 0.23 -10.63 -8.44
N LEU A 324 0.19 -9.65 -9.34
CA LEU A 324 0.57 -8.27 -9.08
C LEU A 324 -0.62 -7.36 -9.36
N ILE A 325 -0.89 -6.43 -8.44
CA ILE A 325 -1.83 -5.32 -8.64
C ILE A 325 -1.03 -4.03 -8.81
N TYR A 326 -1.30 -3.33 -9.91
CA TYR A 326 -0.94 -1.95 -10.12
C TYR A 326 -2.16 -1.07 -9.87
N SER A 327 -2.04 -0.04 -9.06
CA SER A 327 -3.11 0.91 -8.79
C SER A 327 -2.58 2.33 -8.63
N THR A 328 -3.40 3.30 -9.03
CA THR A 328 -3.19 4.73 -8.75
C THR A 328 -4.51 5.39 -8.41
N CYS A 329 -4.48 6.44 -7.62
CA CYS A 329 -5.64 7.30 -7.45
C CYS A 329 -5.66 8.49 -8.43
N SER A 330 -4.91 8.42 -9.52
CA SER A 330 -5.07 9.34 -10.66
C SER A 330 -6.21 8.87 -11.57
N LEU A 331 -6.91 9.82 -12.17
CA LEU A 331 -7.93 9.56 -13.20
C LEU A 331 -7.38 9.69 -14.63
N THR A 332 -6.13 10.17 -14.79
CA THR A 332 -5.53 10.40 -16.12
C THR A 332 -5.19 9.08 -16.81
N VAL A 333 -5.29 9.07 -18.14
CA VAL A 333 -4.91 7.91 -18.98
C VAL A 333 -3.40 7.70 -18.94
N SER A 334 -2.63 8.79 -18.94
CA SER A 334 -1.16 8.76 -18.98
C SER A 334 -0.53 8.02 -17.78
N GLN A 335 -1.12 8.14 -16.59
CA GLN A 335 -0.61 7.47 -15.39
C GLN A 335 -1.19 6.06 -15.18
N ASN A 336 -2.12 5.64 -15.99
CA ASN A 336 -2.89 4.41 -15.88
C ASN A 336 -2.70 3.50 -17.10
N GLU A 337 -3.53 3.66 -18.10
CA GLU A 337 -3.53 2.78 -19.28
C GLU A 337 -2.22 2.85 -20.07
N GLU A 338 -1.66 4.03 -20.29
CA GLU A 338 -0.39 4.18 -21.03
C GLU A 338 0.78 3.51 -20.29
N VAL A 339 0.80 3.57 -18.95
CA VAL A 339 1.79 2.84 -18.14
C VAL A 339 1.62 1.34 -18.32
N VAL A 340 0.37 0.84 -18.30
CA VAL A 340 0.05 -0.58 -18.50
C VAL A 340 0.44 -1.06 -19.88
N GLU A 341 0.10 -0.31 -20.95
CA GLU A 341 0.46 -0.64 -22.34
C GLU A 341 1.96 -0.70 -22.53
N LYS A 342 2.67 0.33 -22.05
CA LYS A 342 4.13 0.37 -22.11
C LYS A 342 4.76 -0.79 -21.36
N PHE A 343 4.28 -1.07 -20.15
CA PHE A 343 4.77 -2.20 -19.36
C PHE A 343 4.56 -3.54 -20.07
N LEU A 344 3.39 -3.79 -20.66
CA LEU A 344 3.09 -5.02 -21.41
C LEU A 344 3.97 -5.15 -22.67
N SER A 345 4.24 -4.04 -23.36
CA SER A 345 5.10 -4.04 -24.54
C SER A 345 6.57 -4.41 -24.20
N GLU A 346 7.02 -4.08 -23.01
CA GLU A 346 8.40 -4.34 -22.54
C GLU A 346 8.55 -5.70 -21.85
N ASN A 347 7.44 -6.37 -21.45
CA ASN A 347 7.48 -7.57 -20.62
C ASN A 347 6.65 -8.72 -21.21
N ALA A 348 7.24 -9.50 -22.09
CA ALA A 348 6.59 -10.62 -22.80
C ALA A 348 6.05 -11.73 -21.87
N PHE A 349 6.49 -11.81 -20.63
CA PHE A 349 5.99 -12.79 -19.63
C PHE A 349 4.89 -12.22 -18.74
N ALA A 350 4.50 -10.96 -18.95
CA ALA A 350 3.39 -10.34 -18.23
C ALA A 350 2.07 -10.60 -18.97
N GLU A 351 1.08 -11.08 -18.23
CA GLU A 351 -0.27 -11.26 -18.74
C GLU A 351 -1.26 -10.48 -17.87
N LEU A 352 -2.10 -9.66 -18.50
CA LEU A 352 -3.17 -8.93 -17.83
C LEU A 352 -4.33 -9.88 -17.53
N GLN A 353 -4.73 -9.93 -16.25
CA GLN A 353 -5.75 -10.85 -15.76
C GLN A 353 -7.06 -10.12 -15.44
N GLU A 354 -8.17 -10.82 -15.59
CA GLU A 354 -9.44 -10.35 -15.05
C GLU A 354 -9.43 -10.39 -13.51
N ILE A 355 -10.27 -9.55 -12.92
CA ILE A 355 -10.45 -9.50 -11.48
C ILE A 355 -11.81 -10.12 -11.17
N ASP A 356 -11.84 -11.44 -10.97
CA ASP A 356 -13.06 -12.24 -10.80
C ASP A 356 -13.97 -11.72 -9.68
N THR A 357 -13.38 -11.12 -8.64
CA THR A 357 -14.14 -10.55 -7.51
C THR A 357 -14.85 -9.24 -7.85
N SER A 358 -14.63 -8.68 -9.03
CA SER A 358 -15.13 -7.35 -9.41
C SER A 358 -16.55 -7.35 -10.00
N GLU A 359 -17.19 -8.48 -10.20
CA GLU A 359 -18.50 -8.60 -10.88
C GLU A 359 -19.58 -7.66 -10.30
N ASN A 360 -19.58 -7.48 -8.98
CA ASN A 360 -20.54 -6.63 -8.29
C ASN A 360 -19.95 -5.30 -7.81
N TRP A 361 -18.73 -4.95 -8.23
CA TRP A 361 -18.11 -3.71 -7.80
C TRP A 361 -18.66 -2.51 -8.59
N PRO A 362 -18.84 -1.35 -7.96
CA PRO A 362 -19.34 -0.14 -8.63
C PRO A 362 -18.22 0.53 -9.46
N CYS A 363 -17.52 -0.24 -10.26
CA CYS A 363 -16.45 0.22 -11.14
C CYS A 363 -16.84 0.03 -12.61
N LYS A 364 -16.13 0.69 -13.48
CA LYS A 364 -16.24 0.53 -14.94
C LYS A 364 -14.97 -0.13 -15.47
N ASN A 365 -15.04 -0.74 -16.65
CA ASN A 365 -13.84 -1.13 -17.37
C ASN A 365 -13.02 0.12 -17.73
N GLY A 366 -11.70 0.01 -17.62
CA GLY A 366 -10.79 1.00 -18.20
C GLY A 366 -10.76 0.95 -19.72
N GLN A 367 -9.94 1.77 -20.34
CA GLN A 367 -9.78 1.76 -21.80
C GLN A 367 -9.08 0.48 -22.31
N ILE A 368 -8.28 -0.16 -21.46
CA ILE A 368 -7.72 -1.48 -21.73
C ILE A 368 -8.65 -2.55 -21.14
N PRO A 369 -9.06 -3.56 -21.90
CA PRO A 369 -9.82 -4.69 -21.36
C PRO A 369 -9.15 -5.28 -20.12
N LYS A 370 -9.95 -5.73 -19.13
CA LYS A 370 -9.50 -6.31 -17.84
C LYS A 370 -8.91 -5.31 -16.84
N THR A 371 -8.86 -4.02 -17.17
CA THR A 371 -8.56 -2.97 -16.19
C THR A 371 -9.85 -2.37 -15.63
N LEU A 372 -9.79 -1.84 -14.41
CA LEU A 372 -10.95 -1.29 -13.72
C LEU A 372 -10.71 0.17 -13.33
N ARG A 373 -11.78 0.97 -13.41
CA ARG A 373 -11.82 2.35 -12.95
C ARG A 373 -12.98 2.57 -11.98
N PHE A 374 -12.66 3.03 -10.79
CA PHE A 374 -13.63 3.58 -9.85
C PHE A 374 -13.76 5.07 -10.15
N ASP A 375 -14.95 5.46 -10.55
CA ASP A 375 -15.33 6.85 -10.81
C ASP A 375 -16.06 7.39 -9.58
N PRO A 376 -15.61 8.49 -8.95
CA PRO A 376 -16.20 9.00 -7.73
C PRO A 376 -17.70 9.25 -7.82
N LEU A 377 -18.22 9.70 -8.96
CA LEU A 377 -19.66 9.99 -9.15
C LEU A 377 -20.52 8.73 -9.12
N THR A 378 -20.03 7.64 -9.67
CA THR A 378 -20.77 6.39 -9.80
C THR A 378 -20.49 5.39 -8.70
N SER A 379 -19.24 5.30 -8.25
CA SER A 379 -18.82 4.35 -7.20
C SER A 379 -19.04 4.86 -5.79
N GLN A 380 -19.24 6.17 -5.61
CA GLN A 380 -19.30 6.85 -4.31
C GLN A 380 -18.01 6.68 -3.48
N THR A 381 -16.89 6.31 -4.13
CA THR A 381 -15.55 6.14 -3.53
C THR A 381 -14.59 7.23 -4.03
N SER A 382 -13.36 7.20 -3.60
CA SER A 382 -12.29 7.92 -4.29
C SER A 382 -12.07 7.30 -5.68
N GLY A 383 -11.59 8.10 -6.64
CA GLY A 383 -11.14 7.60 -7.92
C GLY A 383 -9.98 6.64 -7.75
N LEU A 384 -10.00 5.54 -8.48
CA LEU A 384 -8.92 4.55 -8.47
C LEU A 384 -8.88 3.80 -9.80
N PHE A 385 -7.69 3.59 -10.31
CA PHE A 385 -7.41 2.66 -11.39
C PHE A 385 -6.80 1.38 -10.83
N VAL A 386 -7.17 0.22 -11.39
CA VAL A 386 -6.66 -1.09 -10.97
C VAL A 386 -6.38 -1.96 -12.19
N ALA A 387 -5.17 -2.51 -12.26
CA ALA A 387 -4.77 -3.52 -13.24
C ALA A 387 -4.12 -4.71 -12.52
N LYS A 388 -4.51 -5.93 -12.90
CA LYS A 388 -4.01 -7.18 -12.32
C LYS A 388 -3.17 -7.93 -13.33
N PHE A 389 -1.97 -8.31 -12.94
CA PHE A 389 -1.04 -9.07 -13.78
C PHE A 389 -0.68 -10.41 -13.15
N THR A 390 -0.40 -11.39 -14.00
CA THR A 390 0.31 -12.60 -13.61
C THR A 390 1.61 -12.73 -14.38
N LYS A 391 2.56 -13.46 -13.80
CA LYS A 391 3.85 -13.76 -14.43
C LYS A 391 3.82 -15.16 -14.99
N LEU A 392 3.88 -15.26 -16.31
CA LEU A 392 3.98 -16.55 -17.00
C LEU A 392 5.31 -17.23 -16.66
N PRO A 393 5.33 -18.57 -16.52
CA PRO A 393 6.57 -19.30 -16.37
C PRO A 393 7.45 -19.10 -17.61
N SER A 394 8.75 -18.88 -17.41
CA SER A 394 9.72 -18.94 -18.51
C SER A 394 9.68 -20.37 -19.07
N GLN A 395 9.35 -20.52 -20.35
CA GLN A 395 9.51 -21.82 -21.01
C GLN A 395 10.98 -22.19 -20.90
N GLY A 396 11.26 -23.18 -20.07
CA GLY A 396 12.61 -23.74 -19.97
C GLY A 396 13.06 -24.23 -21.35
N LYS A 397 14.17 -23.69 -21.79
CA LYS A 397 14.92 -24.27 -22.89
C LYS A 397 15.67 -25.49 -22.37
#